data_912b72270f86398353282463665f6c3d
#
_entry.id   912b72270f86398353282463665f6c3d
#
_cell.length_a   1.000
_cell.length_b   1.000
_cell.length_c   1.000
_cell.angle_alpha   90.00
_cell.angle_beta   90.00
_cell.angle_gamma   90.00
#
_symmetry.space_group_name_H-M   'P 1'
#
loop_
_entity.id
_entity.type
_entity.pdbx_description
1 polymer ?
#
loop_
_entity_poly.entity_id
_entity_poly.type
_entity_poly.pdbx_seq_one_letter_code
_entity_poly.pdbx_strand_id
1 'polypeptide(L)'
;MNQSKFKIWMRKNKTGYLFLLPFLLLFTAFTIVPVAVAMGTSFTNYNMIQKPGFVGLDNYAFLILDDDVFLKALQNTLVFALITGPIGYMASFFMAWIITLVKKGKGFFSLAFYAPSLTSGVAMSTIWLIIFSGDRYGYLNNFLLKLGLLTEPILWTSDSDYVMGVVMLISIWMSMGTGFLVFLAGFQNIDPALYEAARVDGIANRFQELRYITWPLMKPQLLFGAINSIVGSFAVFDVATAVAGMPSPNYAAHTIVAHLYDYAFTRYNMGYASAVAMILFLITFVMGRVCMRLFKSEE
;
A
#
# COMPACT_ATOMS: atom_id res chain seq x y z
N MET A 1 -30.65 -4.37 -28.07
CA MET A 1 -31.31 -5.25 -27.07
C MET A 1 -32.77 -4.82 -26.99
N ASN A 2 -33.73 -5.74 -27.25
CA ASN A 2 -35.14 -5.41 -27.42
C ASN A 2 -35.74 -4.94 -26.08
N GLN A 3 -36.42 -3.81 -26.00
CA GLN A 3 -36.96 -3.21 -24.76
C GLN A 3 -37.80 -4.19 -23.90
N SER A 4 -38.43 -5.18 -24.50
CA SER A 4 -39.21 -6.22 -23.80
C SER A 4 -38.29 -7.19 -23.02
N LYS A 5 -37.14 -7.59 -23.58
CA LYS A 5 -36.16 -8.48 -22.92
C LYS A 5 -35.48 -7.80 -21.73
N PHE A 6 -35.18 -6.50 -21.84
CA PHE A 6 -34.60 -5.70 -20.75
C PHE A 6 -35.57 -5.55 -19.57
N LYS A 7 -36.89 -5.28 -19.84
CA LYS A 7 -37.91 -5.21 -18.77
C LYS A 7 -38.11 -6.54 -18.04
N ILE A 8 -38.14 -7.67 -18.79
CA ILE A 8 -38.27 -9.01 -18.20
C ILE A 8 -37.05 -9.35 -17.35
N TRP A 9 -35.84 -9.05 -17.83
CA TRP A 9 -34.59 -9.26 -17.09
C TRP A 9 -34.52 -8.42 -15.82
N MET A 10 -34.88 -7.12 -15.89
CA MET A 10 -34.95 -6.23 -14.71
C MET A 10 -35.95 -6.74 -13.68
N ARG A 11 -37.11 -7.20 -14.10
CA ARG A 11 -38.17 -7.75 -13.21
C ARG A 11 -37.70 -9.03 -12.51
N LYS A 12 -36.98 -9.90 -13.20
CA LYS A 12 -36.40 -11.14 -12.64
C LYS A 12 -35.29 -10.87 -11.61
N ASN A 13 -34.52 -9.83 -11.80
CA ASN A 13 -33.36 -9.50 -10.94
C ASN A 13 -33.63 -8.34 -9.96
N LYS A 14 -34.88 -7.85 -9.86
CA LYS A 14 -35.26 -6.69 -9.04
C LYS A 14 -34.80 -6.83 -7.57
N THR A 15 -34.97 -7.99 -6.98
CA THR A 15 -34.59 -8.28 -5.60
C THR A 15 -33.08 -8.14 -5.41
N GLY A 16 -32.28 -8.68 -6.34
CA GLY A 16 -30.81 -8.53 -6.29
C GLY A 16 -30.35 -7.07 -6.38
N TYR A 17 -30.95 -6.28 -7.28
CA TYR A 17 -30.64 -4.85 -7.37
C TYR A 17 -31.07 -4.06 -6.15
N LEU A 18 -32.21 -4.42 -5.52
CA LEU A 18 -32.68 -3.77 -4.30
C LEU A 18 -31.70 -4.00 -3.14
N PHE A 19 -31.13 -5.21 -3.01
CA PHE A 19 -30.11 -5.49 -2.00
C PHE A 19 -28.76 -4.82 -2.30
N LEU A 20 -28.40 -4.62 -3.56
CA LEU A 20 -27.19 -3.89 -3.96
C LEU A 20 -27.33 -2.37 -3.84
N LEU A 21 -28.55 -1.85 -3.85
CA LEU A 21 -28.82 -0.42 -3.92
C LEU A 21 -28.18 0.39 -2.76
N PRO A 22 -28.25 -0.04 -1.49
CA PRO A 22 -27.61 0.69 -0.38
C PRO A 22 -26.08 0.80 -0.58
N PHE A 23 -25.43 -0.29 -0.98
CA PHE A 23 -24.01 -0.31 -1.28
C PHE A 23 -23.67 0.63 -2.45
N LEU A 24 -24.40 0.53 -3.57
CA LEU A 24 -24.15 1.36 -4.74
C LEU A 24 -24.35 2.84 -4.47
N LEU A 25 -25.36 3.22 -3.68
CA LEU A 25 -25.58 4.61 -3.28
C LEU A 25 -24.41 5.15 -2.47
N LEU A 26 -23.98 4.43 -1.43
CA LEU A 26 -22.86 4.83 -0.58
C LEU A 26 -21.55 4.85 -1.36
N PHE A 27 -21.29 3.84 -2.18
CA PHE A 27 -20.11 3.77 -3.03
C PHE A 27 -20.07 4.92 -4.03
N THR A 28 -21.20 5.23 -4.66
CA THR A 28 -21.29 6.37 -5.59
C THR A 28 -21.06 7.69 -4.86
N ALA A 29 -21.74 7.91 -3.73
CA ALA A 29 -21.66 9.15 -2.99
C ALA A 29 -20.27 9.41 -2.38
N PHE A 30 -19.62 8.38 -1.82
CA PHE A 30 -18.37 8.53 -1.07
C PHE A 30 -17.10 8.11 -1.81
N THR A 31 -17.23 7.48 -2.98
CA THR A 31 -16.07 7.10 -3.79
C THR A 31 -16.12 7.72 -5.18
N ILE A 32 -17.19 7.47 -5.96
CA ILE A 32 -17.23 7.92 -7.36
C ILE A 32 -17.35 9.45 -7.44
N VAL A 33 -18.26 10.06 -6.68
CA VAL A 33 -18.46 11.52 -6.70
C VAL A 33 -17.21 12.28 -6.27
N PRO A 34 -16.53 11.99 -5.14
CA PRO A 34 -15.29 12.66 -4.78
C PRO A 34 -14.18 12.52 -5.83
N VAL A 35 -14.02 11.35 -6.44
CA VAL A 35 -13.04 11.14 -7.52
C VAL A 35 -13.39 12.00 -8.74
N ALA A 36 -14.66 12.05 -9.14
CA ALA A 36 -15.09 12.87 -10.26
C ALA A 36 -14.92 14.37 -9.96
N VAL A 37 -15.18 14.81 -8.73
CA VAL A 37 -14.93 16.19 -8.28
C VAL A 37 -13.42 16.47 -8.32
N ALA A 38 -12.57 15.61 -7.78
CA ALA A 38 -11.12 15.78 -7.82
C ALA A 38 -10.61 15.87 -9.27
N MET A 39 -11.14 15.01 -10.16
CA MET A 39 -10.83 15.10 -11.60
C MET A 39 -11.22 16.45 -12.20
N GLY A 40 -12.39 16.94 -11.90
CA GLY A 40 -12.85 18.26 -12.38
C GLY A 40 -12.02 19.42 -11.80
N THR A 41 -11.75 19.38 -10.49
CA THR A 41 -10.97 20.44 -9.81
C THR A 41 -9.51 20.48 -10.24
N SER A 42 -8.94 19.37 -10.72
CA SER A 42 -7.55 19.32 -11.21
C SER A 42 -7.28 20.25 -12.40
N PHE A 43 -8.31 20.65 -13.14
CA PHE A 43 -8.26 21.62 -14.26
C PHE A 43 -8.60 23.04 -13.84
N THR A 44 -8.63 23.33 -12.53
CA THR A 44 -9.03 24.64 -12.00
C THR A 44 -7.98 25.20 -11.03
N ASN A 45 -8.05 26.50 -10.78
CA ASN A 45 -7.25 27.20 -9.75
C ASN A 45 -7.97 27.23 -8.38
N TYR A 46 -8.76 26.19 -8.06
CA TYR A 46 -9.56 26.17 -6.84
C TYR A 46 -8.70 26.21 -5.57
N ASN A 47 -8.96 27.22 -4.73
CA ASN A 47 -8.21 27.49 -3.48
C ASN A 47 -9.11 27.51 -2.24
N MET A 48 -10.28 26.88 -2.28
CA MET A 48 -11.29 26.81 -1.21
C MET A 48 -11.95 28.16 -0.84
N ILE A 49 -11.42 29.28 -1.27
CA ILE A 49 -11.90 30.62 -0.92
C ILE A 49 -12.65 31.25 -2.10
N GLN A 50 -12.07 31.13 -3.29
CA GLN A 50 -12.62 31.73 -4.51
C GLN A 50 -13.37 30.70 -5.35
N LYS A 51 -14.25 31.16 -6.22
CA LYS A 51 -14.89 30.28 -7.19
C LYS A 51 -13.83 29.69 -8.11
N PRO A 52 -13.89 28.37 -8.40
CA PRO A 52 -12.93 27.73 -9.27
C PRO A 52 -12.97 28.33 -10.68
N GLY A 53 -11.86 28.88 -11.14
CA GLY A 53 -11.63 29.29 -12.53
C GLY A 53 -10.98 28.14 -13.30
N PHE A 54 -11.39 27.92 -14.54
CA PHE A 54 -10.80 26.90 -15.40
C PHE A 54 -9.43 27.37 -15.90
N VAL A 55 -8.38 26.55 -15.66
CA VAL A 55 -6.99 26.83 -16.07
C VAL A 55 -6.42 25.77 -17.04
N GLY A 56 -7.27 24.85 -17.49
CA GLY A 56 -6.83 23.80 -18.42
C GLY A 56 -5.76 22.89 -17.81
N LEU A 57 -4.62 22.79 -18.46
CA LEU A 57 -3.51 21.90 -18.04
C LEU A 57 -2.40 22.62 -17.25
N ASP A 58 -2.61 23.88 -16.82
CA ASP A 58 -1.55 24.66 -16.14
C ASP A 58 -1.06 23.98 -14.85
N ASN A 59 -1.96 23.36 -14.06
CA ASN A 59 -1.57 22.59 -12.88
C ASN A 59 -0.63 21.42 -13.22
N TYR A 60 -0.89 20.74 -14.32
CA TYR A 60 -0.06 19.62 -14.79
C TYR A 60 1.27 20.09 -15.37
N ALA A 61 1.26 21.22 -16.07
CA ALA A 61 2.48 21.84 -16.60
C ALA A 61 3.39 22.29 -15.45
N PHE A 62 2.85 23.00 -14.46
CA PHE A 62 3.59 23.42 -13.28
C PHE A 62 4.17 22.21 -12.52
N LEU A 63 3.37 21.16 -12.31
CA LEU A 63 3.76 19.93 -11.61
C LEU A 63 4.97 19.23 -12.26
N ILE A 64 5.05 19.22 -13.60
CA ILE A 64 6.11 18.49 -14.31
C ILE A 64 7.32 19.40 -14.60
N LEU A 65 7.11 20.67 -14.84
CA LEU A 65 8.15 21.57 -15.34
C LEU A 65 8.77 22.47 -14.27
N ASP A 66 8.00 22.83 -13.23
CA ASP A 66 8.37 23.90 -12.31
C ASP A 66 8.38 23.47 -10.83
N ASP A 67 7.87 22.26 -10.48
CA ASP A 67 7.86 21.77 -9.10
C ASP A 67 8.91 20.68 -8.87
N ASP A 68 10.14 21.10 -8.54
CA ASP A 68 11.26 20.19 -8.18
C ASP A 68 10.93 19.30 -6.98
N VAL A 69 10.12 19.80 -6.02
CA VAL A 69 9.73 19.05 -4.83
C VAL A 69 8.79 17.92 -5.21
N PHE A 70 7.87 18.15 -6.15
CA PHE A 70 7.03 17.09 -6.68
C PHE A 70 7.85 16.01 -7.40
N LEU A 71 8.81 16.40 -8.23
CA LEU A 71 9.67 15.43 -8.93
C LEU A 71 10.46 14.56 -7.94
N LYS A 72 10.96 15.18 -6.85
CA LYS A 72 11.59 14.43 -5.75
C LYS A 72 10.60 13.52 -5.02
N ALA A 73 9.40 13.99 -4.72
CA ALA A 73 8.35 13.19 -4.11
C ALA A 73 7.93 12.00 -4.99
N LEU A 74 7.86 12.19 -6.30
CA LEU A 74 7.62 11.14 -7.28
C LEU A 74 8.72 10.08 -7.24
N GLN A 75 9.99 10.50 -7.32
CA GLN A 75 11.13 9.58 -7.22
C GLN A 75 11.12 8.80 -5.92
N ASN A 76 10.93 9.49 -4.78
CA ASN A 76 10.85 8.87 -3.46
C ASN A 76 9.74 7.82 -3.38
N THR A 77 8.54 8.16 -3.88
CA THR A 77 7.39 7.23 -3.87
C THR A 77 7.64 6.03 -4.77
N LEU A 78 8.23 6.22 -5.93
CA LEU A 78 8.59 5.11 -6.83
C LEU A 78 9.62 4.18 -6.19
N VAL A 79 10.71 4.73 -5.65
CA VAL A 79 11.75 3.95 -4.95
C VAL A 79 11.13 3.21 -3.75
N PHE A 80 10.34 3.91 -2.94
CA PHE A 80 9.64 3.32 -1.81
C PHE A 80 8.73 2.17 -2.27
N ALA A 81 7.87 2.37 -3.26
CA ALA A 81 6.91 1.38 -3.72
C ALA A 81 7.59 0.15 -4.35
N LEU A 82 8.67 0.37 -5.14
CA LEU A 82 9.42 -0.72 -5.77
C LEU A 82 10.19 -1.59 -4.77
N ILE A 83 10.57 -1.03 -3.63
CA ILE A 83 11.28 -1.78 -2.59
C ILE A 83 10.28 -2.38 -1.60
N THR A 84 9.42 -1.55 -0.99
CA THR A 84 8.54 -2.01 0.10
C THR A 84 7.40 -2.88 -0.41
N GLY A 85 6.86 -2.60 -1.60
CA GLY A 85 5.78 -3.39 -2.19
C GLY A 85 6.16 -4.86 -2.35
N PRO A 86 7.18 -5.20 -3.16
CA PRO A 86 7.60 -6.59 -3.35
C PRO A 86 8.13 -7.25 -2.08
N ILE A 87 8.95 -6.56 -1.27
CA ILE A 87 9.51 -7.14 -0.06
C ILE A 87 8.42 -7.41 0.97
N GLY A 88 7.52 -6.46 1.22
CA GLY A 88 6.40 -6.62 2.16
C GLY A 88 5.42 -7.71 1.70
N TYR A 89 5.14 -7.78 0.39
CA TYR A 89 4.33 -8.83 -0.21
C TYR A 89 4.95 -10.22 0.02
N MET A 90 6.24 -10.39 -0.30
CA MET A 90 6.95 -11.65 -0.09
C MET A 90 7.07 -12.00 1.40
N ALA A 91 7.37 -11.04 2.26
CA ALA A 91 7.43 -11.24 3.70
C ALA A 91 6.09 -11.73 4.25
N SER A 92 4.97 -11.11 3.84
CA SER A 92 3.62 -11.53 4.22
C SER A 92 3.30 -12.96 3.76
N PHE A 93 3.66 -13.30 2.52
CA PHE A 93 3.44 -14.65 1.97
C PHE A 93 4.25 -15.71 2.71
N PHE A 94 5.56 -15.49 2.88
CA PHE A 94 6.42 -16.46 3.55
C PHE A 94 6.09 -16.61 5.04
N MET A 95 5.72 -15.53 5.73
CA MET A 95 5.25 -15.63 7.11
C MET A 95 3.96 -16.43 7.22
N ALA A 96 2.99 -16.21 6.34
CA ALA A 96 1.77 -17.00 6.30
C ALA A 96 2.10 -18.48 6.05
N TRP A 97 3.01 -18.77 5.11
CA TRP A 97 3.45 -20.14 4.83
C TRP A 97 4.13 -20.80 6.05
N ILE A 98 5.08 -20.13 6.70
CA ILE A 98 5.77 -20.65 7.90
C ILE A 98 4.77 -20.97 9.01
N ILE A 99 3.78 -20.12 9.23
CA ILE A 99 2.74 -20.36 10.26
C ILE A 99 1.90 -21.58 9.93
N THR A 100 1.65 -21.89 8.65
CA THR A 100 0.95 -23.16 8.31
C THR A 100 1.71 -24.41 8.76
N LEU A 101 3.04 -24.33 8.82
CA LEU A 101 3.90 -25.43 9.24
C LEU A 101 3.99 -25.61 10.76
N VAL A 102 3.61 -24.61 11.53
CA VAL A 102 3.61 -24.65 13.00
C VAL A 102 2.52 -25.61 13.49
N LYS A 103 2.88 -26.59 14.33
CA LYS A 103 1.93 -27.59 14.85
C LYS A 103 1.08 -27.09 16.01
N LYS A 104 1.66 -26.25 16.90
CA LYS A 104 0.99 -25.73 18.11
C LYS A 104 1.18 -24.23 18.20
N GLY A 105 0.15 -23.50 18.67
CA GLY A 105 0.24 -22.05 18.86
C GLY A 105 0.05 -21.21 17.61
N LYS A 106 -0.51 -21.74 16.52
CA LYS A 106 -0.78 -21.00 15.27
C LYS A 106 -1.49 -19.67 15.51
N GLY A 107 -2.52 -19.66 16.36
CA GLY A 107 -3.28 -18.44 16.68
C GLY A 107 -2.43 -17.37 17.34
N PHE A 108 -1.55 -17.74 18.27
CA PHE A 108 -0.64 -16.80 18.93
C PHE A 108 0.32 -16.14 17.93
N PHE A 109 0.98 -16.95 17.09
CA PHE A 109 1.88 -16.40 16.06
C PHE A 109 1.14 -15.57 15.03
N SER A 110 -0.05 -16.01 14.59
CA SER A 110 -0.89 -15.20 13.68
C SER A 110 -1.25 -13.87 14.30
N LEU A 111 -1.62 -13.83 15.56
CA LEU A 111 -1.91 -12.58 16.27
C LEU A 111 -0.67 -11.70 16.39
N ALA A 112 0.48 -12.27 16.76
CA ALA A 112 1.72 -11.51 16.91
C ALA A 112 2.18 -10.82 15.62
N PHE A 113 2.04 -11.49 14.47
CA PHE A 113 2.38 -10.90 13.17
C PHE A 113 1.30 -9.95 12.61
N TYR A 114 0.04 -10.16 13.00
CA TYR A 114 -1.05 -9.29 12.58
C TYR A 114 -1.22 -8.05 13.47
N ALA A 115 -0.86 -8.12 14.75
CA ALA A 115 -1.04 -7.05 15.72
C ALA A 115 -0.47 -5.68 15.28
N PRO A 116 0.72 -5.58 14.65
CA PRO A 116 1.25 -4.30 14.17
C PRO A 116 0.31 -3.56 13.21
N SER A 117 -0.38 -4.29 12.34
CA SER A 117 -1.28 -3.70 11.36
C SER A 117 -2.62 -3.24 11.95
N LEU A 118 -2.97 -3.65 13.15
CA LEU A 118 -4.15 -3.17 13.90
C LEU A 118 -3.89 -1.82 14.56
N THR A 119 -2.63 -1.46 14.74
CA THR A 119 -2.24 -0.21 15.38
C THR A 119 -2.18 0.91 14.32
N SER A 120 -2.63 2.11 14.68
CA SER A 120 -2.52 3.23 13.75
C SER A 120 -1.06 3.50 13.38
N GLY A 121 -0.80 3.89 12.12
CA GLY A 121 0.55 4.20 11.65
C GLY A 121 1.28 5.21 12.51
N VAL A 122 0.57 6.23 12.99
CA VAL A 122 1.13 7.27 13.88
C VAL A 122 1.55 6.70 15.24
N ALA A 123 0.69 5.91 15.89
CA ALA A 123 1.02 5.31 17.19
C ALA A 123 2.19 4.32 17.10
N MET A 124 2.22 3.52 16.02
CA MET A 124 3.30 2.58 15.78
C MET A 124 4.62 3.32 15.48
N SER A 125 4.57 4.39 14.69
CA SER A 125 5.75 5.21 14.38
C SER A 125 6.38 5.81 15.64
N THR A 126 5.58 6.17 16.66
CA THR A 126 6.11 6.67 17.94
C THR A 126 7.01 5.63 18.63
N ILE A 127 6.66 4.35 18.60
CA ILE A 127 7.49 3.28 19.16
C ILE A 127 8.83 3.19 18.40
N TRP A 128 8.76 3.26 17.07
CA TRP A 128 9.94 3.21 16.23
C TRP A 128 10.84 4.44 16.39
N LEU A 129 10.27 5.64 16.62
CA LEU A 129 11.04 6.85 16.91
C LEU A 129 11.90 6.70 18.18
N ILE A 130 11.43 5.96 19.18
CA ILE A 130 12.22 5.64 20.37
C ILE A 130 13.38 4.70 20.02
N ILE A 131 13.13 3.70 19.16
CA ILE A 131 14.15 2.73 18.72
C ILE A 131 15.22 3.41 17.87
N PHE A 132 14.80 4.27 16.92
CA PHE A 132 15.65 5.02 16.00
C PHE A 132 16.01 6.43 16.51
N SER A 133 15.93 6.66 17.83
CA SER A 133 16.37 7.95 18.40
C SER A 133 17.80 8.25 18.00
N GLY A 134 18.03 9.50 17.52
CA GLY A 134 19.35 9.96 17.06
C GLY A 134 20.37 10.21 18.17
N ASP A 135 19.98 10.11 19.45
CA ASP A 135 20.89 10.29 20.56
C ASP A 135 21.71 9.02 20.86
N ARG A 136 22.77 9.21 21.68
CA ARG A 136 23.66 8.12 22.07
C ARG A 136 23.00 7.03 22.91
N TYR A 137 21.89 7.35 23.56
CA TYR A 137 21.13 6.43 24.42
C TYR A 137 19.96 5.79 23.69
N GLY A 138 19.65 6.21 22.45
CA GLY A 138 18.67 5.57 21.57
C GLY A 138 18.97 4.09 21.45
N TYR A 139 17.95 3.24 21.49
CA TYR A 139 18.13 1.79 21.55
C TYR A 139 19.05 1.26 20.46
N LEU A 140 18.85 1.66 19.21
CA LEU A 140 19.66 1.17 18.10
C LEU A 140 21.09 1.74 18.15
N ASN A 141 21.26 3.05 18.39
CA ASN A 141 22.56 3.67 18.51
C ASN A 141 23.38 3.08 19.67
N ASN A 142 22.74 2.92 20.84
CA ASN A 142 23.42 2.34 22.02
C ASN A 142 23.87 0.90 21.74
N PHE A 143 23.04 0.10 21.09
CA PHE A 143 23.38 -1.27 20.72
C PHE A 143 24.55 -1.31 19.73
N LEU A 144 24.53 -0.51 18.66
CA LEU A 144 25.58 -0.47 17.65
C LEU A 144 26.90 0.10 18.18
N LEU A 145 26.83 1.13 19.04
CA LEU A 145 28.00 1.68 19.72
C LEU A 145 28.67 0.68 20.67
N LYS A 146 27.87 -0.10 21.42
CA LYS A 146 28.38 -1.17 22.29
C LYS A 146 29.04 -2.32 21.53
N LEU A 147 28.58 -2.61 20.33
CA LEU A 147 29.20 -3.62 19.46
C LEU A 147 30.43 -3.08 18.72
N GLY A 148 30.77 -1.81 18.86
CA GLY A 148 31.88 -1.18 18.14
C GLY A 148 31.66 -1.02 16.66
N LEU A 149 30.40 -1.13 16.19
CA LEU A 149 30.03 -0.96 14.78
C LEU A 149 29.89 0.52 14.40
N LEU A 150 29.66 1.38 15.39
CA LEU A 150 29.65 2.84 15.24
C LEU A 150 30.60 3.49 16.22
N THR A 151 31.15 4.62 15.80
CA THR A 151 31.96 5.52 16.66
C THR A 151 31.13 6.66 17.22
N GLU A 152 30.16 7.13 16.46
CA GLU A 152 29.24 8.22 16.79
C GLU A 152 27.79 7.82 16.51
N PRO A 153 26.83 8.43 17.25
CA PRO A 153 25.40 8.12 17.01
C PRO A 153 24.93 8.66 15.65
N ILE A 154 24.10 7.90 14.96
CA ILE A 154 23.49 8.27 13.68
C ILE A 154 22.13 8.94 13.95
N LEU A 155 21.85 10.02 13.23
CA LEU A 155 20.57 10.74 13.26
C LEU A 155 19.54 10.08 12.30
N TRP A 156 19.14 8.87 12.61
CA TRP A 156 18.34 7.97 11.75
C TRP A 156 17.12 8.61 11.09
N THR A 157 16.42 9.50 11.81
CA THR A 157 15.17 10.11 11.36
C THR A 157 15.30 11.56 10.91
N SER A 158 16.45 12.18 11.24
CA SER A 158 16.70 13.59 10.95
C SER A 158 17.75 13.80 9.85
N ASP A 159 18.45 12.75 9.44
CA ASP A 159 19.41 12.80 8.35
C ASP A 159 18.75 12.30 7.05
N SER A 160 18.98 13.05 5.97
CA SER A 160 18.45 12.76 4.63
C SER A 160 18.89 11.42 4.06
N ASP A 161 20.07 10.93 4.45
CA ASP A 161 20.65 9.71 3.91
C ASP A 161 20.01 8.44 4.51
N TYR A 162 19.50 8.53 5.75
CA TYR A 162 18.97 7.38 6.47
C TYR A 162 17.44 7.35 6.58
N VAL A 163 16.79 8.51 6.60
CA VAL A 163 15.37 8.64 6.94
C VAL A 163 14.46 7.81 6.03
N MET A 164 14.70 7.77 4.73
CA MET A 164 13.90 6.97 3.79
C MET A 164 14.05 5.46 4.08
N GLY A 165 15.27 5.01 4.38
CA GLY A 165 15.54 3.62 4.76
C GLY A 165 14.79 3.19 6.02
N VAL A 166 14.72 4.06 7.03
CA VAL A 166 13.96 3.84 8.27
C VAL A 166 12.48 3.75 7.98
N VAL A 167 11.92 4.68 7.19
CA VAL A 167 10.51 4.66 6.78
C VAL A 167 10.17 3.37 6.02
N MET A 168 11.04 2.93 5.10
CA MET A 168 10.87 1.67 4.36
C MET A 168 10.86 0.46 5.30
N LEU A 169 11.80 0.37 6.25
CA LEU A 169 11.91 -0.74 7.18
C LEU A 169 10.65 -0.86 8.04
N ILE A 170 10.19 0.25 8.61
CA ILE A 170 8.96 0.30 9.41
C ILE A 170 7.76 -0.13 8.56
N SER A 171 7.66 0.38 7.34
CA SER A 171 6.55 0.08 6.44
C SER A 171 6.52 -1.38 6.02
N ILE A 172 7.68 -2.00 5.75
CA ILE A 172 7.78 -3.44 5.46
C ILE A 172 7.30 -4.26 6.66
N TRP A 173 7.72 -3.90 7.86
CA TRP A 173 7.27 -4.59 9.07
C TRP A 173 5.76 -4.47 9.29
N MET A 174 5.19 -3.27 9.07
CA MET A 174 3.74 -3.04 9.18
C MET A 174 2.94 -3.70 8.05
N SER A 175 3.53 -3.91 6.88
CA SER A 175 2.84 -4.50 5.71
C SER A 175 2.44 -5.96 5.89
N MET A 176 3.02 -6.65 6.88
CA MET A 176 2.71 -8.04 7.19
C MET A 176 1.29 -8.27 7.76
N GLY A 177 0.41 -7.25 7.74
CA GLY A 177 -0.92 -7.30 8.30
C GLY A 177 -1.98 -7.95 7.40
N THR A 178 -2.68 -7.14 6.61
CA THR A 178 -3.82 -7.59 5.80
C THR A 178 -3.42 -8.60 4.73
N GLY A 179 -2.26 -8.39 4.07
CA GLY A 179 -1.71 -9.33 3.08
C GLY A 179 -1.44 -10.71 3.69
N PHE A 180 -0.88 -10.75 4.88
CA PHE A 180 -0.64 -11.98 5.63
C PHE A 180 -1.93 -12.77 5.88
N LEU A 181 -3.03 -12.12 6.31
CA LEU A 181 -4.32 -12.80 6.54
C LEU A 181 -4.91 -13.37 5.25
N VAL A 182 -4.81 -12.65 4.15
CA VAL A 182 -5.28 -13.14 2.84
C VAL A 182 -4.52 -14.40 2.44
N PHE A 183 -3.21 -14.42 2.60
CA PHE A 183 -2.40 -15.60 2.30
C PHE A 183 -2.67 -16.74 3.27
N LEU A 184 -2.81 -16.46 4.57
CA LEU A 184 -3.13 -17.47 5.56
C LEU A 184 -4.48 -18.13 5.27
N ALA A 185 -5.50 -17.36 4.92
CA ALA A 185 -6.79 -17.89 4.48
C ALA A 185 -6.67 -18.70 3.18
N GLY A 186 -5.86 -18.22 2.22
CA GLY A 186 -5.57 -18.94 0.99
C GLY A 186 -4.97 -20.33 1.25
N PHE A 187 -3.96 -20.41 2.11
CA PHE A 187 -3.35 -21.69 2.52
C PHE A 187 -4.36 -22.64 3.19
N GLN A 188 -5.28 -22.10 4.01
CA GLN A 188 -6.28 -22.91 4.72
C GLN A 188 -7.37 -23.46 3.79
N ASN A 189 -7.59 -22.84 2.64
CA ASN A 189 -8.59 -23.25 1.65
C ASN A 189 -8.10 -24.37 0.72
N ILE A 190 -6.81 -24.74 0.75
CA ILE A 190 -6.27 -25.83 -0.05
C ILE A 190 -6.63 -27.15 0.60
N ASP A 191 -7.25 -28.07 -0.16
CA ASP A 191 -7.61 -29.40 0.31
C ASP A 191 -6.34 -30.19 0.71
N PRO A 192 -6.24 -30.65 1.96
CA PRO A 192 -5.13 -31.49 2.42
C PRO A 192 -4.89 -32.73 1.57
N ALA A 193 -5.93 -33.31 0.98
CA ALA A 193 -5.83 -34.49 0.11
C ALA A 193 -4.90 -34.26 -1.09
N LEU A 194 -4.79 -33.01 -1.59
CA LEU A 194 -3.87 -32.68 -2.67
C LEU A 194 -2.42 -32.82 -2.27
N TYR A 195 -2.07 -32.50 -1.02
CA TYR A 195 -0.72 -32.68 -0.51
C TYR A 195 -0.40 -34.17 -0.25
N GLU A 196 -1.39 -34.97 0.15
CA GLU A 196 -1.24 -36.40 0.35
C GLU A 196 -1.03 -37.12 -1.00
N ALA A 197 -1.85 -36.80 -2.01
CA ALA A 197 -1.68 -37.33 -3.35
C ALA A 197 -0.31 -37.00 -3.95
N ALA A 198 0.12 -35.74 -3.80
CA ALA A 198 1.41 -35.27 -4.30
C ALA A 198 2.61 -36.00 -3.66
N ARG A 199 2.51 -36.42 -2.40
CA ARG A 199 3.55 -37.24 -1.77
C ARG A 199 3.63 -38.63 -2.38
N VAL A 200 2.49 -39.21 -2.78
CA VAL A 200 2.47 -40.48 -3.51
C VAL A 200 3.11 -40.35 -4.88
N ASP A 201 2.91 -39.15 -5.54
CA ASP A 201 3.50 -38.79 -6.83
C ASP A 201 5.00 -38.41 -6.73
N GLY A 202 5.62 -38.51 -5.54
CA GLY A 202 7.06 -38.30 -5.37
C GLY A 202 7.47 -36.89 -4.94
N ILE A 203 6.55 -36.02 -4.55
CA ILE A 203 6.88 -34.73 -3.93
C ILE A 203 7.39 -34.94 -2.51
N ALA A 204 8.71 -34.76 -2.32
CA ALA A 204 9.40 -35.18 -1.11
C ALA A 204 9.54 -34.07 -0.05
N ASN A 205 9.47 -32.78 -0.42
CA ASN A 205 9.75 -31.69 0.50
C ASN A 205 8.75 -30.54 0.42
N ARG A 206 8.71 -29.71 1.48
CA ARG A 206 7.77 -28.59 1.63
C ARG A 206 7.94 -27.50 0.57
N PHE A 207 9.13 -27.33 0.02
CA PHE A 207 9.37 -26.34 -1.01
C PHE A 207 8.81 -26.79 -2.38
N GLN A 208 8.87 -28.11 -2.64
CA GLN A 208 8.22 -28.70 -3.81
C GLN A 208 6.68 -28.61 -3.68
N GLU A 209 6.12 -28.93 -2.48
CA GLU A 209 4.70 -28.72 -2.19
C GLU A 209 4.29 -27.25 -2.46
N LEU A 210 5.10 -26.28 -1.99
CA LEU A 210 4.86 -24.86 -2.21
C LEU A 210 4.82 -24.51 -3.70
N ARG A 211 5.82 -24.98 -4.47
CA ARG A 211 5.97 -24.60 -5.88
C ARG A 211 4.94 -25.26 -6.80
N TYR A 212 4.69 -26.55 -6.60
CA TYR A 212 3.88 -27.33 -7.56
C TYR A 212 2.40 -27.42 -7.19
N ILE A 213 2.04 -27.22 -5.92
CA ILE A 213 0.66 -27.33 -5.47
C ILE A 213 0.16 -25.98 -4.99
N THR A 214 0.82 -25.42 -3.97
CA THR A 214 0.34 -24.25 -3.26
C THR A 214 0.33 -23.01 -4.16
N TRP A 215 1.45 -22.70 -4.82
CA TRP A 215 1.59 -21.52 -5.67
C TRP A 215 0.56 -21.45 -6.80
N PRO A 216 0.33 -22.52 -7.58
CA PRO A 216 -0.70 -22.52 -8.63
C PRO A 216 -2.12 -22.33 -8.08
N LEU A 217 -2.45 -22.99 -6.96
CA LEU A 217 -3.79 -22.93 -6.36
C LEU A 217 -4.08 -21.58 -5.68
N MET A 218 -3.04 -20.86 -5.25
CA MET A 218 -3.15 -19.55 -4.61
C MET A 218 -3.12 -18.37 -5.59
N LYS A 219 -3.08 -18.58 -6.89
CA LYS A 219 -3.05 -17.49 -7.88
C LYS A 219 -4.03 -16.35 -7.62
N PRO A 220 -5.33 -16.60 -7.26
CA PRO A 220 -6.27 -15.52 -6.98
C PRO A 220 -5.87 -14.69 -5.75
N GLN A 221 -5.41 -15.34 -4.67
CA GLN A 221 -4.96 -14.68 -3.44
C GLN A 221 -3.64 -13.93 -3.66
N LEU A 222 -2.74 -14.52 -4.46
CA LEU A 222 -1.48 -13.88 -4.86
C LEU A 222 -1.76 -12.60 -5.66
N LEU A 223 -2.65 -12.63 -6.64
CA LEU A 223 -3.05 -11.45 -7.41
C LEU A 223 -3.68 -10.38 -6.51
N PHE A 224 -4.62 -10.77 -5.65
CA PHE A 224 -5.27 -9.84 -4.73
C PHE A 224 -4.25 -9.19 -3.77
N GLY A 225 -3.36 -9.99 -3.19
CA GLY A 225 -2.28 -9.50 -2.33
C GLY A 225 -1.32 -8.54 -3.05
N ALA A 226 -0.95 -8.86 -4.30
CA ALA A 226 -0.08 -8.02 -5.09
C ALA A 226 -0.72 -6.66 -5.43
N ILE A 227 -2.00 -6.63 -5.82
CA ILE A 227 -2.73 -5.38 -6.08
C ILE A 227 -2.81 -4.54 -4.80
N ASN A 228 -3.17 -5.13 -3.66
CA ASN A 228 -3.22 -4.41 -2.38
C ASN A 228 -1.84 -3.88 -1.96
N SER A 229 -0.78 -4.65 -2.16
CA SER A 229 0.59 -4.22 -1.87
C SER A 229 1.01 -3.02 -2.73
N ILE A 230 0.68 -3.02 -4.03
CA ILE A 230 0.92 -1.89 -4.93
C ILE A 230 0.16 -0.65 -4.43
N VAL A 231 -1.15 -0.76 -4.23
CA VAL A 231 -1.96 0.38 -3.77
C VAL A 231 -1.44 0.93 -2.44
N GLY A 232 -1.14 0.06 -1.48
CA GLY A 232 -0.64 0.47 -0.16
C GLY A 232 0.74 1.14 -0.22
N SER A 233 1.65 0.64 -1.06
CA SER A 233 3.01 1.21 -1.17
C SER A 233 3.01 2.58 -1.86
N PHE A 234 2.13 2.83 -2.83
CA PHE A 234 1.99 4.15 -3.44
C PHE A 234 1.22 5.16 -2.58
N ALA A 235 0.38 4.68 -1.66
CA ALA A 235 -0.43 5.52 -0.77
C ALA A 235 0.24 5.82 0.58
N VAL A 236 1.54 5.58 0.72
CA VAL A 236 2.26 5.81 1.99
C VAL A 236 2.22 7.28 2.40
N PHE A 237 1.72 7.54 3.61
CA PHE A 237 1.61 8.87 4.20
C PHE A 237 1.92 8.84 5.70
N ASP A 238 1.11 8.13 6.50
CA ASP A 238 1.16 8.19 7.97
C ASP A 238 2.52 7.85 8.54
N VAL A 239 3.14 6.75 8.08
CA VAL A 239 4.47 6.32 8.56
C VAL A 239 5.54 7.31 8.10
N ALA A 240 5.49 7.74 6.84
CA ALA A 240 6.48 8.67 6.30
C ALA A 240 6.46 10.01 7.04
N THR A 241 5.27 10.59 7.26
CA THR A 241 5.12 11.88 7.93
C THR A 241 5.36 11.79 9.44
N ALA A 242 4.93 10.70 10.09
CA ALA A 242 5.15 10.53 11.52
C ALA A 242 6.62 10.29 11.88
N VAL A 243 7.39 9.62 11.01
CA VAL A 243 8.81 9.31 11.25
C VAL A 243 9.74 10.44 10.77
N ALA A 244 9.51 10.93 9.57
CA ALA A 244 10.38 11.91 8.92
C ALA A 244 9.94 13.37 9.11
N GLY A 245 8.72 13.58 9.65
CA GLY A 245 8.11 14.91 9.70
C GLY A 245 7.57 15.38 8.35
N MET A 246 6.95 16.56 8.37
CA MET A 246 6.43 17.20 7.17
C MET A 246 6.72 18.71 7.20
N PRO A 247 7.61 19.22 6.32
CA PRO A 247 8.42 18.48 5.33
C PRO A 247 9.48 17.60 5.98
N SER A 248 9.86 16.50 5.31
CA SER A 248 10.97 15.66 5.75
C SER A 248 12.33 16.35 5.50
N PRO A 249 13.43 15.95 6.20
CA PRO A 249 14.76 16.52 5.98
C PRO A 249 15.16 16.47 4.49
N ASN A 250 15.47 17.62 3.91
CA ASN A 250 15.79 17.80 2.48
C ASN A 250 14.79 17.10 1.52
N TYR A 251 13.54 16.95 1.92
CA TYR A 251 12.50 16.18 1.21
C TYR A 251 12.90 14.73 0.94
N ALA A 252 13.84 14.13 1.68
CA ALA A 252 14.38 12.80 1.40
C ALA A 252 13.36 11.66 1.60
N ALA A 253 12.38 11.84 2.48
CA ALA A 253 11.24 10.91 2.67
C ALA A 253 9.88 11.55 2.33
N HIS A 254 9.89 12.65 1.56
CA HIS A 254 8.67 13.32 1.11
C HIS A 254 8.03 12.48 0.00
N THR A 255 6.77 12.07 0.20
CA THR A 255 6.03 11.23 -0.75
C THR A 255 5.02 12.04 -1.55
N ILE A 256 4.51 11.50 -2.65
CA ILE A 256 3.46 12.16 -3.45
C ILE A 256 2.23 12.48 -2.56
N VAL A 257 1.86 11.57 -1.64
CA VAL A 257 0.70 11.81 -0.75
C VAL A 257 1.00 12.91 0.26
N ALA A 258 2.24 12.99 0.79
CA ALA A 258 2.66 14.09 1.66
C ALA A 258 2.66 15.44 0.90
N HIS A 259 3.12 15.44 -0.35
CA HIS A 259 3.09 16.61 -1.22
C HIS A 259 1.65 17.08 -1.52
N LEU A 260 0.78 16.12 -1.88
CA LEU A 260 -0.65 16.38 -2.06
C LEU A 260 -1.28 17.00 -0.81
N TYR A 261 -0.98 16.42 0.36
CA TYR A 261 -1.51 16.89 1.64
C TYR A 261 -1.06 18.32 1.95
N ASP A 262 0.22 18.64 1.73
CA ASP A 262 0.77 19.98 1.94
C ASP A 262 0.03 21.02 1.08
N TYR A 263 -0.12 20.75 -0.23
CA TYR A 263 -0.82 21.65 -1.12
C TYR A 263 -2.32 21.77 -0.84
N ALA A 264 -2.98 20.66 -0.47
CA ALA A 264 -4.40 20.65 -0.19
C ALA A 264 -4.75 21.37 1.11
N PHE A 265 -4.03 21.07 2.21
CA PHE A 265 -4.46 21.43 3.57
C PHE A 265 -3.58 22.47 4.24
N THR A 266 -2.33 22.68 3.77
CA THR A 266 -1.43 23.70 4.30
C THR A 266 -1.45 24.94 3.41
N ARG A 267 -1.37 24.76 2.09
CA ARG A 267 -1.35 25.87 1.12
C ARG A 267 -2.73 26.20 0.54
N TYR A 268 -3.73 25.37 0.82
CA TYR A 268 -5.10 25.52 0.33
C TYR A 268 -5.23 25.62 -1.21
N ASN A 269 -4.31 25.03 -1.95
CA ASN A 269 -4.35 24.95 -3.41
C ASN A 269 -4.94 23.60 -3.85
N MET A 270 -6.27 23.48 -3.77
CA MET A 270 -6.99 22.26 -4.07
C MET A 270 -6.93 21.87 -5.54
N GLY A 271 -6.86 22.84 -6.45
CA GLY A 271 -6.73 22.59 -7.88
C GLY A 271 -5.45 21.82 -8.20
N TYR A 272 -4.33 22.32 -7.71
CA TYR A 272 -3.03 21.67 -7.88
C TYR A 272 -2.95 20.33 -7.13
N ALA A 273 -3.40 20.28 -5.86
CA ALA A 273 -3.44 19.03 -5.10
C ALA A 273 -4.26 17.94 -5.80
N SER A 274 -5.36 18.31 -6.45
CA SER A 274 -6.17 17.41 -7.26
C SER A 274 -5.42 16.90 -8.50
N ALA A 275 -4.58 17.73 -9.14
CA ALA A 275 -3.73 17.29 -10.23
C ALA A 275 -2.67 16.27 -9.76
N VAL A 276 -2.04 16.51 -8.60
CA VAL A 276 -1.13 15.54 -7.94
C VAL A 276 -1.85 14.21 -7.68
N ALA A 277 -3.09 14.25 -7.13
CA ALA A 277 -3.90 13.06 -6.89
C ALA A 277 -4.20 12.28 -8.17
N MET A 278 -4.49 12.97 -9.28
CA MET A 278 -4.75 12.35 -10.58
C MET A 278 -3.51 11.66 -11.14
N ILE A 279 -2.32 12.25 -11.00
CA ILE A 279 -1.06 11.60 -11.40
C ILE A 279 -0.81 10.34 -10.57
N LEU A 280 -0.97 10.42 -9.25
CA LEU A 280 -0.84 9.26 -8.36
C LEU A 280 -1.83 8.15 -8.74
N PHE A 281 -3.09 8.51 -9.02
CA PHE A 281 -4.10 7.56 -9.48
C PHE A 281 -3.68 6.87 -10.79
N LEU A 282 -3.21 7.63 -11.78
CA LEU A 282 -2.78 7.09 -13.06
C LEU A 282 -1.59 6.13 -12.89
N ILE A 283 -0.59 6.49 -12.09
CA ILE A 283 0.58 5.64 -11.81
C ILE A 283 0.11 4.33 -11.15
N THR A 284 -0.69 4.43 -10.09
CA THR A 284 -1.18 3.26 -9.36
C THR A 284 -2.07 2.36 -10.24
N PHE A 285 -2.92 2.96 -11.08
CA PHE A 285 -3.77 2.25 -12.04
C PHE A 285 -2.94 1.50 -13.09
N VAL A 286 -1.93 2.14 -13.67
CA VAL A 286 -1.03 1.51 -14.66
C VAL A 286 -0.27 0.36 -14.02
N MET A 287 0.30 0.55 -12.81
CA MET A 287 0.99 -0.50 -12.08
C MET A 287 0.08 -1.68 -11.74
N GLY A 288 -1.15 -1.42 -11.32
CA GLY A 288 -2.16 -2.46 -11.11
C GLY A 288 -2.51 -3.23 -12.39
N ARG A 289 -2.61 -2.54 -13.53
CA ARG A 289 -2.83 -3.17 -14.84
C ARG A 289 -1.66 -4.05 -15.27
N VAL A 290 -0.43 -3.58 -15.06
CA VAL A 290 0.79 -4.38 -15.32
C VAL A 290 0.78 -5.63 -14.46
N CYS A 291 0.54 -5.48 -13.16
CA CYS A 291 0.44 -6.61 -12.24
C CYS A 291 -0.61 -7.64 -12.68
N MET A 292 -1.83 -7.20 -13.02
CA MET A 292 -2.88 -8.09 -13.51
C MET A 292 -2.47 -8.85 -14.79
N ARG A 293 -1.72 -8.23 -15.68
CA ARG A 293 -1.21 -8.90 -16.89
C ARG A 293 -0.17 -9.97 -16.58
N LEU A 294 0.71 -9.70 -15.60
CA LEU A 294 1.74 -10.67 -15.18
C LEU A 294 1.14 -11.92 -14.51
N PHE A 295 0.02 -11.75 -13.79
CA PHE A 295 -0.69 -12.87 -13.15
C PHE A 295 -1.74 -13.54 -14.03
N LYS A 296 -2.06 -12.96 -15.20
CA LYS A 296 -2.97 -13.59 -16.15
C LYS A 296 -2.26 -14.82 -16.71
N SER A 297 -2.63 -16.01 -16.22
CA SER A 297 -2.16 -17.27 -16.82
C SER A 297 -2.73 -17.36 -18.21
N GLU A 298 -1.91 -17.80 -19.16
CA GLU A 298 -2.41 -18.30 -20.45
C GLU A 298 -3.37 -19.46 -20.12
N GLU A 299 -4.67 -19.24 -20.34
CA GLU A 299 -5.67 -20.30 -20.43
C GLU A 299 -5.55 -20.95 -21.78
#